data_517c5fa5106dbe54e540ab21b9a5826c
#
_entry.id   517c5fa5106dbe54e540ab21b9a5826c
#
_cell.length_a   1.000
_cell.length_b   1.000
_cell.length_c   1.000
_cell.angle_alpha   90.00
_cell.angle_beta   90.00
_cell.angle_gamma   90.00
#
_symmetry.space_group_name_H-M   'P 1'
#
loop_
_entity.id
_entity.type
_entity.pdbx_description
1 polymer ?
#
loop_
_entity_poly.entity_id
_entity_poly.type
_entity_poly.pdbx_seq_one_letter_code
_entity_poly.pdbx_strand_id
1 'polypeptide(L)'
;MWEHSVRLLHPVSARKILATVDREKMSKLREQYPFQPGAPPINRFEDADYWVAVNVERAQDLWLDRAPPFRILDLGCGAGFFLYVCRLFGHDALGLDTDDDPLFRGTTALLKVQRVITRIEPGVLLPDLGIKFDLVTGHRVCFHRLGSAANGEQKEWSIADWEFFIHDIRTRFLNPNGRLLLEFNLRKDDSSFFMPELRAFFLSQGARIFRSKALLAADPQQRPRFKETKQTRRLGIRER
;
A
#
# COMPACT_ATOMS: atom_id res chain seq x y z
N MET A 1 24.39 13.37 1.31
CA MET A 1 23.86 14.73 0.98
C MET A 1 23.82 15.00 -0.53
N TRP A 2 24.84 14.69 -1.30
CA TRP A 2 24.88 14.91 -2.76
C TRP A 2 23.77 14.19 -3.53
N GLU A 3 23.57 12.88 -3.30
CA GLU A 3 22.53 12.09 -3.99
C GLU A 3 21.11 12.61 -3.74
N HIS A 4 20.83 13.09 -2.53
CA HIS A 4 19.54 13.67 -2.19
C HIS A 4 19.28 14.97 -2.96
N SER A 5 20.30 15.83 -3.09
CA SER A 5 20.20 17.07 -3.87
C SER A 5 19.97 16.80 -5.35
N VAL A 6 20.63 15.77 -5.91
CA VAL A 6 20.44 15.35 -7.32
C VAL A 6 19.02 14.84 -7.57
N ARG A 7 18.42 14.11 -6.62
CA ARG A 7 17.03 13.63 -6.74
C ARG A 7 16.01 14.76 -6.73
N LEU A 8 16.24 15.83 -5.97
CA LEU A 8 15.36 17.01 -5.96
C LEU A 8 15.31 17.70 -7.32
N LEU A 9 16.43 17.70 -8.05
CA LEU A 9 16.56 18.33 -9.37
C LEU A 9 16.07 17.43 -10.52
N HIS A 10 16.21 16.11 -10.36
CA HIS A 10 15.87 15.12 -11.38
C HIS A 10 15.01 14.00 -10.79
N PRO A 11 13.69 14.22 -10.63
CA PRO A 11 12.79 13.19 -10.11
C PRO A 11 12.83 11.95 -11.02
N VAL A 12 12.92 10.78 -10.39
CA VAL A 12 12.91 9.51 -11.13
C VAL A 12 11.53 9.34 -11.76
N SER A 13 11.48 9.17 -13.08
CA SER A 13 10.24 8.97 -13.82
C SER A 13 9.87 7.47 -13.88
N ALA A 14 8.58 7.18 -14.03
CA ALA A 14 8.09 5.81 -14.26
C ALA A 14 8.84 5.13 -15.42
N ARG A 15 9.14 5.86 -16.52
CA ARG A 15 9.89 5.34 -17.66
C ARG A 15 11.30 4.85 -17.28
N LYS A 16 12.00 5.56 -16.38
CA LYS A 16 13.33 5.14 -15.92
C LYS A 16 13.24 3.89 -15.06
N ILE A 17 12.22 3.78 -14.22
CA ILE A 17 11.96 2.59 -13.40
C ILE A 17 11.61 1.40 -14.29
N LEU A 18 10.73 1.60 -15.27
CA LEU A 18 10.35 0.56 -16.22
C LEU A 18 11.54 -0.01 -17.00
N ALA A 19 12.52 0.83 -17.33
CA ALA A 19 13.74 0.37 -18.01
C ALA A 19 14.58 -0.59 -17.17
N THR A 20 14.34 -0.69 -15.86
CA THR A 20 15.05 -1.61 -14.96
C THR A 20 14.29 -2.92 -14.75
N VAL A 21 13.06 -3.05 -15.22
CA VAL A 21 12.26 -4.29 -15.15
C VAL A 21 12.68 -5.24 -16.29
N ASP A 22 12.99 -6.47 -15.95
CA ASP A 22 13.29 -7.54 -16.94
C ASP A 22 11.97 -7.96 -17.61
N ARG A 23 11.68 -7.34 -18.75
CA ARG A 23 10.43 -7.55 -19.49
C ARG A 23 10.31 -8.96 -20.06
N GLU A 24 11.43 -9.57 -20.44
CA GLU A 24 11.41 -10.94 -20.98
C GLU A 24 11.01 -11.93 -19.89
N LYS A 25 11.61 -11.82 -18.71
CA LYS A 25 11.22 -12.67 -17.59
C LYS A 25 9.80 -12.40 -17.12
N MET A 26 9.34 -11.14 -17.14
CA MET A 26 7.96 -10.80 -16.82
C MET A 26 6.98 -11.42 -17.83
N SER A 27 7.30 -11.42 -19.14
CA SER A 27 6.48 -12.08 -20.15
C SER A 27 6.41 -13.59 -19.95
N LYS A 28 7.55 -14.23 -19.67
CA LYS A 28 7.58 -15.68 -19.36
C LYS A 28 6.76 -16.03 -18.13
N LEU A 29 6.83 -15.20 -17.10
CA LEU A 29 6.03 -15.39 -15.89
C LEU A 29 4.53 -15.30 -16.20
N ARG A 30 4.13 -14.35 -17.03
CA ARG A 30 2.77 -14.17 -17.51
C ARG A 30 2.27 -15.38 -18.31
N GLU A 31 3.11 -15.93 -19.20
CA GLU A 31 2.79 -17.12 -19.98
C GLU A 31 2.62 -18.35 -19.10
N GLN A 32 3.40 -18.45 -18.03
CA GLN A 32 3.32 -19.54 -17.05
C GLN A 32 2.03 -19.49 -16.21
N TYR A 33 1.51 -18.29 -15.94
CA TYR A 33 0.30 -18.07 -15.16
C TYR A 33 -0.72 -17.26 -15.96
N PRO A 34 -1.29 -17.86 -17.03
CA PRO A 34 -2.20 -17.15 -17.92
C PRO A 34 -3.51 -16.79 -17.20
N PHE A 35 -4.10 -15.69 -17.65
CA PHE A 35 -5.41 -15.25 -17.21
C PHE A 35 -6.45 -16.34 -17.38
N GLN A 36 -7.17 -16.65 -16.31
CA GLN A 36 -8.34 -17.54 -16.37
C GLN A 36 -9.59 -16.72 -16.73
N PRO A 37 -10.32 -17.07 -17.80
CA PRO A 37 -11.58 -16.41 -18.15
C PRO A 37 -12.57 -16.48 -16.97
N GLY A 38 -13.12 -15.33 -16.58
CA GLY A 38 -14.03 -15.22 -15.45
C GLY A 38 -13.37 -14.96 -14.08
N ALA A 39 -12.04 -15.02 -13.99
CA ALA A 39 -11.33 -14.57 -12.80
C ALA A 39 -11.49 -13.05 -12.63
N PRO A 40 -11.54 -12.53 -11.38
CA PRO A 40 -11.62 -11.10 -11.15
C PRO A 40 -10.42 -10.37 -11.81
N PRO A 41 -10.57 -9.09 -12.20
CA PRO A 41 -9.53 -8.31 -12.92
C PRO A 41 -8.20 -8.12 -12.15
N ILE A 42 -8.05 -8.78 -11.04
CA ILE A 42 -6.82 -8.92 -10.23
C ILE A 42 -5.62 -9.37 -11.08
N ASN A 43 -5.86 -10.11 -12.16
CA ASN A 43 -4.83 -10.64 -13.05
C ASN A 43 -4.19 -9.59 -13.98
N ARG A 44 -4.50 -8.31 -13.80
CA ARG A 44 -3.80 -7.21 -14.47
C ARG A 44 -2.46 -6.86 -13.81
N PHE A 45 -2.07 -7.55 -12.73
CA PHE A 45 -0.77 -7.36 -12.08
C PHE A 45 0.43 -7.77 -12.93
N GLU A 46 0.21 -8.41 -14.05
CA GLU A 46 1.20 -8.71 -15.08
C GLU A 46 1.56 -7.50 -15.96
N ASP A 47 0.76 -6.42 -15.96
CA ASP A 47 1.07 -5.18 -16.67
C ASP A 47 2.05 -4.33 -15.86
N ALA A 48 3.34 -4.60 -16.03
CA ALA A 48 4.39 -3.86 -15.34
C ALA A 48 4.37 -2.36 -15.68
N ASP A 49 4.01 -1.99 -16.91
CA ASP A 49 3.95 -0.58 -17.33
C ASP A 49 2.89 0.17 -16.53
N TYR A 50 1.71 -0.41 -16.41
CA TYR A 50 0.63 0.15 -15.61
C TYR A 50 0.97 0.21 -14.12
N TRP A 51 1.44 -0.91 -13.55
CA TRP A 51 1.67 -0.99 -12.10
C TRP A 51 2.87 -0.18 -11.64
N VAL A 52 3.93 -0.09 -12.43
CA VAL A 52 5.04 0.83 -12.12
C VAL A 52 4.55 2.26 -12.16
N ALA A 53 3.77 2.68 -13.17
CA ALA A 53 3.24 4.04 -13.23
C ALA A 53 2.38 4.38 -12.02
N VAL A 54 1.41 3.52 -11.67
CA VAL A 54 0.54 3.68 -10.50
C VAL A 54 1.35 3.79 -9.20
N ASN A 55 2.37 2.96 -9.02
CA ASN A 55 3.14 2.95 -7.79
C ASN A 55 4.18 4.08 -7.72
N VAL A 56 4.64 4.60 -8.85
CA VAL A 56 5.40 5.86 -8.90
C VAL A 56 4.52 7.03 -8.43
N GLU A 57 3.27 7.13 -8.90
CA GLU A 57 2.33 8.15 -8.44
C GLU A 57 2.06 8.02 -6.93
N ARG A 58 1.81 6.81 -6.43
CA ARG A 58 1.64 6.53 -4.99
C ARG A 58 2.84 7.00 -4.16
N ALA A 59 4.05 6.67 -4.61
CA ALA A 59 5.27 7.07 -3.93
C ALA A 59 5.48 8.59 -3.98
N GLN A 60 5.15 9.25 -5.09
CA GLN A 60 5.21 10.70 -5.24
C GLN A 60 4.16 11.42 -4.39
N ASP A 61 2.95 10.89 -4.27
CA ASP A 61 1.92 11.40 -3.35
C ASP A 61 2.42 11.42 -1.91
N LEU A 62 3.28 10.49 -1.55
CA LEU A 62 3.93 10.38 -0.23
C LEU A 62 5.27 11.10 -0.14
N TRP A 63 5.72 11.76 -1.21
CA TRP A 63 7.02 12.44 -1.33
C TRP A 63 8.24 11.51 -1.25
N LEU A 64 8.05 10.24 -1.46
CA LEU A 64 9.13 9.26 -1.34
C LEU A 64 10.22 9.46 -2.41
N ASP A 65 9.87 10.04 -3.56
CA ASP A 65 10.84 10.41 -4.60
C ASP A 65 11.85 11.48 -4.15
N ARG A 66 11.57 12.18 -3.04
CA ARG A 66 12.33 13.34 -2.51
C ARG A 66 12.67 13.24 -1.04
N ALA A 67 12.10 12.27 -0.33
CA ALA A 67 12.36 12.07 1.09
C ALA A 67 13.78 11.52 1.31
N PRO A 68 14.36 11.73 2.50
CA PRO A 68 15.51 10.94 2.95
C PRO A 68 15.11 9.46 3.00
N PRO A 69 16.09 8.53 3.07
CA PRO A 69 15.77 7.10 3.20
C PRO A 69 14.83 6.81 4.36
N PHE A 70 13.71 6.16 4.07
CA PHE A 70 12.73 5.68 5.03
C PHE A 70 12.81 4.16 5.14
N ARG A 71 12.40 3.63 6.28
CA ARG A 71 11.96 2.24 6.43
C ARG A 71 10.47 2.18 6.16
N ILE A 72 10.08 1.36 5.18
CA ILE A 72 8.70 1.25 4.70
C ILE A 72 8.22 -0.18 4.87
N LEU A 73 7.04 -0.35 5.47
CA LEU A 73 6.32 -1.62 5.51
C LEU A 73 5.07 -1.50 4.62
N ASP A 74 4.91 -2.43 3.68
CA ASP A 74 3.71 -2.48 2.83
C ASP A 74 2.88 -3.72 3.16
N LEU A 75 1.69 -3.48 3.68
CA LEU A 75 0.72 -4.49 4.09
C LEU A 75 -0.07 -4.96 2.87
N GLY A 76 -0.10 -6.27 2.62
CA GLY A 76 -0.71 -6.82 1.41
C GLY A 76 0.03 -6.35 0.16
N CYS A 77 1.35 -6.55 0.12
CA CYS A 77 2.22 -5.98 -0.92
C CYS A 77 1.96 -6.57 -2.33
N GLY A 78 1.19 -7.64 -2.45
CA GLY A 78 0.83 -8.27 -3.73
C GLY A 78 2.05 -8.61 -4.59
N ALA A 79 2.03 -8.17 -5.82
CA ALA A 79 3.13 -8.36 -6.77
C ALA A 79 4.41 -7.54 -6.46
N GLY A 80 4.40 -6.71 -5.41
CA GLY A 80 5.57 -6.01 -4.89
C GLY A 80 6.01 -4.75 -5.65
N PHE A 81 5.24 -4.26 -6.60
CA PHE A 81 5.63 -3.09 -7.41
C PHE A 81 5.83 -1.81 -6.58
N PHE A 82 5.03 -1.59 -5.53
CA PHE A 82 5.22 -0.42 -4.67
C PHE A 82 6.57 -0.46 -3.96
N LEU A 83 6.90 -1.60 -3.37
CA LEU A 83 8.18 -1.82 -2.69
C LEU A 83 9.36 -1.71 -3.65
N TYR A 84 9.21 -2.23 -4.88
CA TYR A 84 10.22 -2.09 -5.92
C TYR A 84 10.52 -0.63 -6.24
N VAL A 85 9.48 0.19 -6.45
CA VAL A 85 9.58 1.63 -6.68
C VAL A 85 10.24 2.33 -5.49
N CYS A 86 9.82 2.03 -4.27
CA CYS A 86 10.40 2.60 -3.04
C CYS A 86 11.90 2.32 -2.92
N ARG A 87 12.33 1.09 -3.21
CA ARG A 87 13.76 0.72 -3.21
C ARG A 87 14.57 1.49 -4.24
N LEU A 88 14.03 1.69 -5.45
CA LEU A 88 14.68 2.49 -6.48
C LEU A 88 14.74 3.98 -6.11
N PHE A 89 13.84 4.45 -5.25
CA PHE A 89 13.93 5.76 -4.63
C PHE A 89 14.90 5.80 -3.44
N GLY A 90 15.51 4.66 -3.06
CA GLY A 90 16.54 4.56 -2.02
C GLY A 90 15.99 4.35 -0.62
N HIS A 91 14.76 3.83 -0.50
CA HIS A 91 14.18 3.44 0.78
C HIS A 91 14.48 1.97 1.09
N ASP A 92 14.46 1.63 2.39
CA ASP A 92 14.42 0.26 2.86
C ASP A 92 12.95 -0.18 2.94
N ALA A 93 12.57 -1.19 2.15
CA ALA A 93 11.18 -1.54 1.96
C ALA A 93 10.96 -3.05 2.12
N LEU A 94 10.02 -3.40 3.02
CA LEU A 94 9.61 -4.75 3.37
C LEU A 94 8.11 -4.93 3.14
N GLY A 95 7.68 -6.07 2.62
CA GLY A 95 6.27 -6.41 2.45
C GLY A 95 5.76 -7.44 3.45
N LEU A 96 4.47 -7.38 3.73
CA LEU A 96 3.71 -8.48 4.32
C LEU A 96 2.67 -8.93 3.31
N ASP A 97 2.61 -10.23 3.02
CA ASP A 97 1.55 -10.81 2.17
C ASP A 97 1.44 -12.31 2.40
N THR A 98 0.35 -12.89 1.90
CA THR A 98 0.23 -14.34 1.79
C THR A 98 1.07 -14.87 0.63
N ASP A 99 1.25 -16.18 0.56
CA ASP A 99 1.93 -16.85 -0.57
C ASP A 99 0.94 -17.62 -1.46
N ASP A 100 -0.33 -17.23 -1.41
CA ASP A 100 -1.42 -17.95 -2.07
C ASP A 100 -1.41 -17.76 -3.60
N ASP A 101 -0.91 -16.61 -4.08
CA ASP A 101 -0.88 -16.31 -5.52
C ASP A 101 0.52 -16.57 -6.12
N PRO A 102 0.68 -17.59 -6.98
CA PRO A 102 1.97 -17.91 -7.59
C PRO A 102 2.50 -16.81 -8.52
N LEU A 103 1.64 -15.99 -9.13
CA LEU A 103 2.05 -14.83 -9.92
C LEU A 103 2.69 -13.77 -9.04
N PHE A 104 2.12 -13.49 -7.85
CA PHE A 104 2.72 -12.56 -6.89
C PHE A 104 4.07 -13.07 -6.39
N ARG A 105 4.16 -14.36 -6.09
CA ARG A 105 5.42 -15.01 -5.70
C ARG A 105 6.50 -14.84 -6.79
N GLY A 106 6.15 -15.15 -8.02
CA GLY A 106 7.07 -15.02 -9.16
C GLY A 106 7.49 -13.57 -9.40
N THR A 107 6.54 -12.63 -9.35
CA THR A 107 6.82 -11.21 -9.57
C THR A 107 7.69 -10.62 -8.47
N THR A 108 7.41 -10.89 -7.20
CA THR A 108 8.24 -10.41 -6.08
C THR A 108 9.66 -10.97 -6.13
N ALA A 109 9.82 -12.25 -6.54
CA ALA A 109 11.14 -12.85 -6.75
C ALA A 109 11.90 -12.18 -7.91
N LEU A 110 11.23 -11.93 -9.05
CA LEU A 110 11.80 -11.25 -10.19
C LEU A 110 12.24 -9.81 -9.86
N LEU A 111 11.40 -9.08 -9.13
CA LEU A 111 11.67 -7.71 -8.68
C LEU A 111 12.64 -7.67 -7.49
N LYS A 112 13.03 -8.82 -6.94
CA LYS A 112 13.88 -8.99 -5.75
C LYS A 112 13.35 -8.21 -4.54
N VAL A 113 12.04 -8.23 -4.34
CA VAL A 113 11.36 -7.59 -3.22
C VAL A 113 11.40 -8.51 -2.01
N GLN A 114 11.76 -7.96 -0.84
CA GLN A 114 11.71 -8.68 0.43
C GLN A 114 10.29 -8.67 0.98
N ARG A 115 9.82 -9.83 1.44
CA ARG A 115 8.52 -9.95 2.11
C ARG A 115 8.54 -11.03 3.18
N VAL A 116 7.71 -10.85 4.18
CA VAL A 116 7.37 -11.86 5.20
C VAL A 116 6.02 -12.45 4.83
N ILE A 117 5.96 -13.78 4.79
CA ILE A 117 4.75 -14.50 4.45
C ILE A 117 3.86 -14.55 5.70
N THR A 118 2.73 -13.87 5.61
CA THR A 118 1.74 -13.82 6.70
C THR A 118 0.38 -13.41 6.17
N ARG A 119 -0.66 -13.77 6.87
CA ARG A 119 -2.03 -13.30 6.63
C ARG A 119 -2.38 -12.24 7.67
N ILE A 120 -2.97 -11.16 7.22
CA ILE A 120 -3.49 -10.10 8.09
C ILE A 120 -4.92 -10.48 8.46
N GLU A 121 -5.13 -10.78 9.74
CA GLU A 121 -6.41 -11.26 10.25
C GLU A 121 -6.96 -10.33 11.34
N PRO A 122 -8.30 -10.20 11.46
CA PRO A 122 -8.91 -9.36 12.48
C PRO A 122 -8.65 -9.92 13.88
N GLY A 123 -8.24 -9.06 14.83
CA GLY A 123 -7.97 -9.44 16.20
C GLY A 123 -6.69 -10.26 16.43
N VAL A 124 -5.87 -10.43 15.38
CA VAL A 124 -4.59 -11.16 15.47
C VAL A 124 -3.43 -10.16 15.33
N LEU A 125 -2.44 -10.28 16.22
CA LEU A 125 -1.22 -9.47 16.14
C LEU A 125 -0.42 -9.84 14.87
N LEU A 126 0.11 -8.83 14.21
CA LEU A 126 1.08 -9.05 13.13
C LEU A 126 2.36 -9.70 13.67
N PRO A 127 3.12 -10.43 12.85
CA PRO A 127 4.39 -11.03 13.27
C PRO A 127 5.35 -9.95 13.77
N ASP A 128 6.13 -10.26 14.79
CA ASP A 128 7.17 -9.35 15.27
C ASP A 128 8.30 -9.28 14.24
N LEU A 129 8.56 -8.09 13.74
CA LEU A 129 9.63 -7.85 12.77
C LEU A 129 10.93 -7.32 13.42
N GLY A 130 10.92 -7.09 14.72
CA GLY A 130 12.07 -6.58 15.48
C GLY A 130 12.52 -5.16 15.11
N ILE A 131 11.77 -4.47 14.22
CA ILE A 131 12.10 -3.13 13.72
C ILE A 131 10.84 -2.26 13.62
N LYS A 132 11.05 -0.94 13.67
CA LYS A 132 10.00 0.05 13.44
C LYS A 132 10.20 0.79 12.13
N PHE A 133 9.11 1.33 11.60
CA PHE A 133 9.01 1.91 10.27
C PHE A 133 8.64 3.40 10.33
N ASP A 134 9.12 4.16 9.37
CA ASP A 134 8.76 5.57 9.19
C ASP A 134 7.43 5.70 8.45
N LEU A 135 7.10 4.67 7.66
CA LEU A 135 5.88 4.60 6.89
C LEU A 135 5.38 3.14 6.84
N VAL A 136 4.13 2.95 7.21
CA VAL A 136 3.38 1.72 6.94
C VAL A 136 2.32 2.05 5.89
N THR A 137 2.20 1.23 4.85
CA THR A 137 1.20 1.40 3.79
C THR A 137 0.33 0.16 3.66
N GLY A 138 -0.89 0.33 3.18
CA GLY A 138 -1.77 -0.75 2.76
C GLY A 138 -2.57 -0.27 1.55
N HIS A 139 -2.17 -0.72 0.36
CA HIS A 139 -2.77 -0.28 -0.89
C HIS A 139 -3.81 -1.27 -1.39
N ARG A 140 -5.10 -0.95 -1.20
CA ARG A 140 -6.24 -1.76 -1.66
C ARG A 140 -6.26 -3.17 -1.10
N VAL A 141 -5.79 -3.32 0.12
CA VAL A 141 -5.84 -4.58 0.87
C VAL A 141 -7.30 -4.92 1.17
N CYS A 142 -7.66 -6.18 1.00
CA CYS A 142 -8.97 -6.68 1.35
C CYS A 142 -9.02 -7.04 2.83
N PHE A 143 -9.55 -6.15 3.66
CA PHE A 143 -9.73 -6.36 5.09
C PHE A 143 -11.09 -7.04 5.36
N HIS A 144 -11.16 -8.33 5.08
CA HIS A 144 -12.35 -9.14 5.28
C HIS A 144 -12.09 -10.23 6.33
N ARG A 145 -13.10 -10.58 7.10
CA ARG A 145 -13.08 -11.82 7.87
C ARG A 145 -13.23 -12.98 6.89
N LEU A 146 -12.28 -13.88 6.87
CA LEU A 146 -12.45 -15.18 6.23
C LEU A 146 -13.43 -15.97 7.09
N GLY A 147 -14.71 -15.84 6.80
CA GLY A 147 -15.75 -16.58 7.49
C GLY A 147 -16.16 -17.79 6.68
N SER A 148 -16.36 -18.91 7.35
CA SER A 148 -17.15 -20.03 6.87
C SER A 148 -18.65 -19.66 6.87
N ALA A 149 -19.03 -18.60 6.16
CA ALA A 149 -20.42 -18.40 5.86
C ALA A 149 -20.81 -19.49 4.86
N ALA A 150 -21.80 -20.30 5.17
CA ALA A 150 -22.32 -21.34 4.27
C ALA A 150 -22.76 -20.78 2.90
N ASN A 151 -22.84 -19.49 2.75
CA ASN A 151 -23.19 -18.70 1.56
C ASN A 151 -22.02 -17.92 0.95
N GLY A 152 -20.77 -18.06 1.44
CA GLY A 152 -19.60 -17.41 0.85
C GLY A 152 -19.52 -15.88 1.04
N GLU A 153 -20.37 -15.29 1.88
CA GLU A 153 -20.31 -13.85 2.15
C GLU A 153 -19.06 -13.49 2.94
N GLN A 154 -18.23 -12.63 2.33
CA GLN A 154 -17.09 -12.01 3.01
C GLN A 154 -17.60 -10.96 3.98
N LYS A 155 -17.25 -11.09 5.25
CA LYS A 155 -17.68 -10.19 6.30
C LYS A 155 -16.62 -9.12 6.53
N GLU A 156 -17.00 -7.86 6.40
CA GLU A 156 -16.13 -6.72 6.70
C GLU A 156 -15.62 -6.76 8.15
N TRP A 157 -14.45 -6.19 8.38
CA TRP A 157 -13.92 -5.99 9.73
C TRP A 157 -14.82 -5.04 10.53
N SER A 158 -15.08 -5.41 11.77
CA SER A 158 -15.79 -4.53 12.71
C SER A 158 -14.91 -3.35 13.15
N ILE A 159 -15.52 -2.32 13.73
CA ILE A 159 -14.78 -1.18 14.31
C ILE A 159 -13.78 -1.66 15.38
N ALA A 160 -14.14 -2.65 16.19
CA ALA A 160 -13.23 -3.22 17.20
C ALA A 160 -12.01 -3.92 16.56
N ASP A 161 -12.16 -4.57 15.40
CA ASP A 161 -11.04 -5.16 14.66
C ASP A 161 -10.11 -4.07 14.14
N TRP A 162 -10.68 -2.98 13.63
CA TRP A 162 -9.90 -1.82 13.17
C TRP A 162 -9.18 -1.12 14.32
N GLU A 163 -9.82 -0.98 15.47
CA GLU A 163 -9.21 -0.39 16.66
C GLU A 163 -8.00 -1.21 17.12
N PHE A 164 -8.16 -2.53 17.21
CA PHE A 164 -7.07 -3.45 17.53
C PHE A 164 -5.93 -3.33 16.52
N PHE A 165 -6.21 -3.37 15.23
CA PHE A 165 -5.21 -3.29 14.17
C PHE A 165 -4.46 -1.96 14.17
N ILE A 166 -5.15 -0.82 14.28
CA ILE A 166 -4.52 0.50 14.33
C ILE A 166 -3.66 0.64 15.59
N HIS A 167 -4.12 0.11 16.73
CA HIS A 167 -3.33 0.07 17.95
C HIS A 167 -2.05 -0.74 17.77
N ASP A 168 -2.13 -1.94 17.20
CA ASP A 168 -0.97 -2.79 16.91
C ASP A 168 0.06 -2.08 16.01
N ILE A 169 -0.40 -1.51 14.90
CA ILE A 169 0.46 -0.76 13.97
C ILE A 169 1.16 0.42 14.68
N ARG A 170 0.43 1.21 15.46
CA ARG A 170 0.99 2.38 16.13
C ARG A 170 2.04 2.02 17.18
N THR A 171 1.77 1.01 17.97
CA THR A 171 2.61 0.65 19.12
C THR A 171 3.83 -0.15 18.73
N ARG A 172 3.68 -1.09 17.81
CA ARG A 172 4.73 -2.05 17.47
C ARG A 172 5.49 -1.71 16.19
N PHE A 173 4.85 -1.08 15.21
CA PHE A 173 5.43 -0.92 13.89
C PHE A 173 5.84 0.51 13.55
N LEU A 174 5.22 1.54 14.12
CA LEU A 174 5.57 2.91 13.77
C LEU A 174 6.66 3.50 14.67
N ASN A 175 7.63 4.19 14.05
CA ASN A 175 8.50 5.14 14.72
C ASN A 175 7.65 6.30 15.30
N PRO A 176 8.15 7.09 16.29
CA PRO A 176 7.38 8.19 16.92
C PRO A 176 6.81 9.20 15.92
N ASN A 177 7.50 9.46 14.81
CA ASN A 177 7.05 10.34 13.73
C ASN A 177 6.53 9.55 12.51
N GLY A 178 6.32 8.25 12.67
CA GLY A 178 5.87 7.36 11.62
C GLY A 178 4.41 7.61 11.21
N ARG A 179 4.06 7.13 10.04
CA ARG A 179 2.73 7.31 9.46
C ARG A 179 2.19 6.00 8.91
N LEU A 180 0.87 5.84 9.01
CA LEU A 180 0.13 4.74 8.38
C LEU A 180 -0.74 5.33 7.27
N LEU A 181 -0.60 4.83 6.04
CA LEU A 181 -1.50 5.12 4.94
C LEU A 181 -2.29 3.87 4.57
N LEU A 182 -3.60 3.95 4.63
CA LEU A 182 -4.50 2.93 4.08
C LEU A 182 -5.23 3.49 2.87
N GLU A 183 -5.14 2.81 1.73
CA GLU A 183 -5.90 3.09 0.52
C GLU A 183 -6.94 1.97 0.34
N PHE A 184 -8.22 2.33 0.38
CA PHE A 184 -9.34 1.40 0.24
C PHE A 184 -9.74 1.22 -1.22
N ASN A 185 -10.32 0.08 -1.54
CA ASN A 185 -10.97 -0.13 -2.82
C ASN A 185 -12.21 0.76 -2.94
N LEU A 186 -12.41 1.34 -4.13
CA LEU A 186 -13.66 2.01 -4.45
C LEU A 186 -14.74 0.96 -4.68
N ARG A 187 -15.92 1.19 -4.12
CA ARG A 187 -17.12 0.40 -4.38
C ARG A 187 -17.78 0.87 -5.67
N LYS A 188 -18.76 0.10 -6.13
CA LYS A 188 -19.52 0.42 -7.35
C LYS A 188 -20.28 1.76 -7.27
N ASP A 189 -20.59 2.20 -6.05
CA ASP A 189 -21.25 3.46 -5.75
C ASP A 189 -20.28 4.63 -5.48
N ASP A 190 -19.01 4.47 -5.87
CA ASP A 190 -17.90 5.39 -5.60
C ASP A 190 -17.60 5.65 -4.10
N SER A 191 -18.27 4.94 -3.18
CA SER A 191 -17.90 4.97 -1.76
C SER A 191 -16.61 4.17 -1.54
N SER A 192 -15.73 4.68 -0.67
CA SER A 192 -14.44 4.05 -0.38
C SER A 192 -14.39 3.41 1.00
N PHE A 193 -15.42 3.65 1.82
CA PHE A 193 -15.53 3.08 3.14
C PHE A 193 -16.73 2.14 3.16
N PHE A 194 -16.48 0.86 3.41
CA PHE A 194 -17.48 -0.21 3.35
C PHE A 194 -18.63 -0.03 4.37
N MET A 195 -18.35 0.72 5.45
CA MET A 195 -19.33 1.08 6.47
C MET A 195 -19.27 2.58 6.72
N PRO A 196 -20.41 3.27 6.87
CA PRO A 196 -20.42 4.70 7.22
C PRO A 196 -19.63 5.03 8.50
N GLU A 197 -19.68 4.13 9.48
CA GLU A 197 -19.02 4.26 10.77
C GLU A 197 -17.49 4.18 10.63
N LEU A 198 -16.97 3.48 9.63
CA LEU A 198 -15.53 3.32 9.42
C LEU A 198 -14.86 4.66 9.12
N ARG A 199 -15.50 5.51 8.34
CA ARG A 199 -15.00 6.86 8.07
C ARG A 199 -14.97 7.71 9.35
N ALA A 200 -16.05 7.65 10.15
CA ALA A 200 -16.12 8.36 11.43
C ALA A 200 -15.05 7.84 12.41
N PHE A 201 -14.85 6.53 12.45
CA PHE A 201 -13.79 5.91 13.25
C PHE A 201 -12.41 6.44 12.86
N PHE A 202 -12.03 6.44 11.58
CA PHE A 202 -10.72 6.96 11.17
C PHE A 202 -10.54 8.44 11.51
N LEU A 203 -11.59 9.26 11.37
CA LEU A 203 -11.55 10.66 11.78
C LEU A 203 -11.33 10.81 13.29
N SER A 204 -11.98 9.99 14.12
CA SER A 204 -11.78 9.98 15.57
C SER A 204 -10.36 9.55 15.98
N GLN A 205 -9.73 8.74 15.14
CA GLN A 205 -8.32 8.35 15.29
C GLN A 205 -7.32 9.41 14.81
N GLY A 206 -7.77 10.62 14.46
CA GLY A 206 -6.93 11.70 13.97
C GLY A 206 -6.50 11.54 12.50
N ALA A 207 -7.14 10.66 11.74
CA ALA A 207 -6.81 10.48 10.34
C ALA A 207 -7.16 11.71 9.49
N ARG A 208 -6.32 11.99 8.49
CA ARG A 208 -6.71 12.80 7.33
C ARG A 208 -7.25 11.87 6.25
N ILE A 209 -8.45 12.16 5.77
CA ILE A 209 -9.12 11.35 4.75
C ILE A 209 -9.12 12.08 3.42
N PHE A 210 -8.67 11.37 2.37
CA PHE A 210 -8.67 11.82 0.98
C PHE A 210 -9.30 10.75 0.11
N ARG A 211 -10.47 10.99 -0.44
CA ARG A 211 -11.18 9.99 -1.27
C ARG A 211 -11.20 8.62 -0.56
N SER A 212 -10.45 7.66 -1.10
CA SER A 212 -10.31 6.30 -0.57
C SER A 212 -9.11 6.10 0.36
N LYS A 213 -8.42 7.17 0.77
CA LYS A 213 -7.19 7.07 1.57
C LYS A 213 -7.41 7.64 2.97
N ALA A 214 -6.96 6.91 3.99
CA ALA A 214 -6.84 7.37 5.37
C ALA A 214 -5.37 7.43 5.77
N LEU A 215 -4.88 8.60 6.15
CA LEU A 215 -3.51 8.83 6.62
C LEU A 215 -3.53 9.14 8.12
N LEU A 216 -2.84 8.32 8.91
CA LEU A 216 -2.74 8.45 10.36
C LEU A 216 -1.28 8.70 10.77
N ALA A 217 -1.07 9.45 11.85
CA ALA A 217 0.23 9.55 12.52
C ALA A 217 0.36 8.46 13.59
N ALA A 218 1.60 8.17 14.00
CA ALA A 218 1.89 7.32 15.14
C ALA A 218 1.25 7.87 16.40
N ASP A 219 1.39 9.19 16.64
CA ASP A 219 0.70 9.93 17.70
C ASP A 219 -0.64 10.48 17.17
N PRO A 220 -1.79 10.08 17.74
CA PRO A 220 -3.11 10.57 17.30
C PRO A 220 -3.30 12.09 17.44
N GLN A 221 -2.51 12.75 18.28
CA GLN A 221 -2.57 14.21 18.47
C GLN A 221 -1.83 14.97 17.36
N GLN A 222 -0.96 14.29 16.62
CA GLN A 222 -0.25 14.88 15.49
C GLN A 222 -1.12 14.79 14.23
N ARG A 223 -1.29 15.92 13.54
CA ARG A 223 -1.92 15.92 12.22
C ARG A 223 -0.87 15.55 11.14
N PRO A 224 -1.01 14.41 10.49
CA PRO A 224 -0.06 14.02 9.44
C PRO A 224 -0.14 15.00 8.27
N ARG A 225 1.03 15.45 7.77
CA ARG A 225 1.09 16.32 6.59
C ARG A 225 1.02 15.48 5.31
N PHE A 226 0.15 15.88 4.40
CA PHE A 226 0.01 15.29 3.06
C PHE A 226 0.16 16.39 2.01
N LYS A 227 0.77 16.10 0.88
CA LYS A 227 0.80 17.05 -0.24
C LYS A 227 -0.43 16.87 -1.11
N GLU A 228 -1.14 17.96 -1.34
CA GLU A 228 -2.08 18.02 -2.45
C GLU A 228 -1.30 18.07 -3.77
N THR A 229 -1.41 17.02 -4.57
CA THR A 229 -0.88 17.05 -5.94
C THR A 229 -1.74 17.96 -6.83
N LYS A 230 -1.18 18.41 -7.98
CA LYS A 230 -1.94 19.22 -8.96
C LYS A 230 -3.26 18.56 -9.40
N GLN A 231 -3.34 17.24 -9.27
CA GLN A 231 -4.52 16.47 -9.64
C GLN A 231 -5.65 16.61 -8.62
N THR A 232 -5.35 16.72 -7.32
CA THR A 232 -6.32 17.06 -6.27
C THR A 232 -6.86 18.47 -6.42
N ARG A 233 -6.05 19.43 -6.86
CA ARG A 233 -6.48 20.82 -7.13
C ARG A 233 -7.39 20.94 -8.35
N ARG A 234 -7.19 20.13 -9.41
CA ARG A 234 -8.05 20.16 -10.62
C ARG A 234 -9.48 19.70 -10.38
N LEU A 235 -9.74 19.00 -9.29
CA LEU A 235 -11.04 18.41 -8.95
C LEU A 235 -11.85 19.22 -7.94
N GLY A 236 -11.42 20.44 -7.60
CA GLY A 236 -12.24 21.43 -6.88
C GLY A 236 -12.62 21.06 -5.44
N ILE A 237 -11.91 20.13 -4.79
CA ILE A 237 -12.21 19.73 -3.41
C ILE A 237 -11.59 20.76 -2.47
N ARG A 238 -12.39 21.76 -2.07
CA ARG A 238 -12.05 22.60 -0.91
C ARG A 238 -12.29 21.80 0.37
N GLU A 239 -11.34 21.86 1.28
CA GLU A 239 -11.50 21.38 2.66
C GLU A 239 -12.74 22.07 3.27
N ARG A 240 -13.68 21.27 3.76
CA ARG A 240 -14.68 21.69 4.74
C ARG A 240 -14.38 21.03 6.06
#